data_1123b0f243477a587b2816d416f1698d
#
_entry.id   1123b0f243477a587b2816d416f1698d
#
_cell.length_a   1.000
_cell.length_b   1.000
_cell.length_c   1.000
_cell.angle_alpha   90.00
_cell.angle_beta   90.00
_cell.angle_gamma   90.00
#
_symmetry.space_group_name_H-M   'P 1'
#
loop_
_entity.id
_entity.type
_entity.pdbx_description
1 polymer ?
#
loop_
_entity_poly.entity_id
_entity_poly.type
_entity_poly.pdbx_seq_one_letter_code
_entity_poly.pdbx_strand_id
1 'polypeptide(L)'
;MYHIILAGGSGSRFWPKSRKDTPKQFLKILGDDTMIRLTYNRLRKISTEDHILVVASKEHSIYINKEIPEIPKKNYIIEPSRKNTAPAIGLAALHVFKRDSEAIMGVYPADHIIMEDTKFKTIIGRARQMVEQKTSLLTIGIKPTYPATGYGYIQYDIRKKTEMKGVYKVKTFAEKPEKATAEKFVNSGEFLWNGGIFIWKAKIILLEMKTFMPELHQSLDAIYDAISTSQYEIALD
;
A
#
# COMPACT_ATOMS: atom_id res chain seq x y z
N MET A 1 7.69 12.86 -2.45
CA MET A 1 7.20 11.49 -2.16
C MET A 1 5.80 11.35 -2.68
N TYR A 2 5.52 10.31 -3.43
CA TYR A 2 4.17 9.98 -3.90
C TYR A 2 3.47 9.04 -2.92
N HIS A 3 2.15 9.14 -2.84
CA HIS A 3 1.31 8.34 -1.95
C HIS A 3 0.28 7.58 -2.76
N ILE A 4 0.30 6.26 -2.68
CA ILE A 4 -0.53 5.38 -3.51
C ILE A 4 -1.62 4.76 -2.62
N ILE A 5 -2.88 5.07 -2.89
CA ILE A 5 -4.03 4.45 -2.23
C ILE A 5 -4.42 3.22 -3.04
N LEU A 6 -4.33 2.03 -2.44
CA LEU A 6 -4.80 0.78 -3.06
C LEU A 6 -6.28 0.57 -2.74
N ALA A 7 -7.13 0.70 -3.74
CA ALA A 7 -8.59 0.63 -3.62
C ALA A 7 -9.25 -0.50 -4.44
N GLY A 8 -8.47 -1.51 -4.86
CA GLY A 8 -8.93 -2.63 -5.71
C GLY A 8 -9.64 -3.78 -4.98
N GLY A 9 -9.59 -3.85 -3.63
CA GLY A 9 -10.09 -4.99 -2.86
C GLY A 9 -11.61 -5.18 -2.91
N SER A 10 -12.10 -6.44 -2.95
CA SER A 10 -13.53 -6.80 -2.94
C SER A 10 -14.21 -6.68 -1.58
N GLY A 11 -13.42 -6.68 -0.48
CA GLY A 11 -13.95 -6.45 0.87
C GLY A 11 -14.84 -7.54 1.45
N SER A 12 -14.77 -8.78 0.97
CA SER A 12 -15.64 -9.91 1.37
C SER A 12 -15.73 -10.18 2.89
N ARG A 13 -14.69 -9.82 3.65
CA ARG A 13 -14.65 -10.00 5.12
C ARG A 13 -15.63 -9.12 5.90
N PHE A 14 -16.20 -8.09 5.30
CA PHE A 14 -17.19 -7.19 5.94
C PHE A 14 -18.62 -7.54 5.56
N TRP A 15 -18.84 -8.67 4.89
CA TRP A 15 -20.20 -9.14 4.65
C TRP A 15 -20.97 -9.28 5.98
N PRO A 16 -22.24 -8.86 6.13
CA PRO A 16 -23.13 -8.35 5.05
C PRO A 16 -23.04 -6.83 4.81
N LYS A 17 -22.15 -6.08 5.50
CA LYS A 17 -22.00 -4.63 5.29
C LYS A 17 -21.33 -4.31 3.95
N SER A 18 -20.31 -5.08 3.56
CA SER A 18 -19.72 -4.98 2.22
C SER A 18 -20.45 -5.87 1.24
N ARG A 19 -20.71 -5.35 0.05
CA ARG A 19 -21.34 -6.04 -1.07
C ARG A 19 -20.59 -5.68 -2.35
N LYS A 20 -20.96 -6.35 -3.48
CA LYS A 20 -20.37 -6.06 -4.79
C LYS A 20 -20.53 -4.58 -5.16
N ASP A 21 -21.72 -4.02 -4.86
CA ASP A 21 -22.06 -2.62 -5.16
C ASP A 21 -21.59 -1.63 -4.06
N THR A 22 -21.12 -2.12 -2.92
CA THR A 22 -20.61 -1.30 -1.82
C THR A 22 -19.38 -1.98 -1.24
N PRO A 23 -18.22 -1.94 -1.94
CA PRO A 23 -16.99 -2.52 -1.45
C PRO A 23 -16.53 -1.88 -0.14
N LYS A 24 -15.73 -2.61 0.64
CA LYS A 24 -15.28 -2.25 1.99
C LYS A 24 -14.78 -0.81 2.11
N GLN A 25 -13.98 -0.36 1.16
CA GLN A 25 -13.35 0.97 1.19
C GLN A 25 -14.34 2.14 1.10
N PHE A 26 -15.59 1.87 0.65
CA PHE A 26 -16.66 2.85 0.56
C PHE A 26 -17.65 2.78 1.74
N LEU A 27 -17.37 1.93 2.74
CA LEU A 27 -18.17 1.87 3.95
C LEU A 27 -17.81 3.01 4.89
N LYS A 28 -18.82 3.57 5.53
CA LYS A 28 -18.72 4.50 6.64
C LYS A 28 -18.69 3.70 7.94
N ILE A 29 -17.50 3.47 8.48
CA ILE A 29 -17.29 2.67 9.69
C ILE A 29 -17.11 3.58 10.90
N LEU A 30 -16.52 4.75 10.70
CA LEU A 30 -16.23 5.73 11.74
C LEU A 30 -16.70 7.11 11.27
N GLY A 31 -17.79 7.60 11.84
CA GLY A 31 -18.39 8.88 11.45
C GLY A 31 -19.03 8.84 10.06
N ASP A 32 -19.04 10.00 9.38
CA ASP A 32 -19.74 10.20 8.11
C ASP A 32 -18.87 10.00 6.87
N ASP A 33 -17.55 9.86 7.05
CA ASP A 33 -16.61 9.64 5.96
C ASP A 33 -16.44 8.16 5.64
N THR A 34 -16.29 7.84 4.36
CA THR A 34 -15.90 6.50 3.92
C THR A 34 -14.44 6.19 4.28
N MET A 35 -14.05 4.93 4.37
CA MET A 35 -12.68 4.54 4.72
C MET A 35 -11.66 5.10 3.73
N ILE A 36 -11.98 5.13 2.43
CA ILE A 36 -11.11 5.73 1.42
C ILE A 36 -10.99 7.26 1.62
N ARG A 37 -12.09 7.94 1.97
CA ARG A 37 -12.08 9.37 2.28
C ARG A 37 -11.21 9.66 3.51
N LEU A 38 -11.34 8.87 4.56
CA LEU A 38 -10.48 8.98 5.76
C LEU A 38 -8.99 8.79 5.41
N THR A 39 -8.68 7.82 4.54
CA THR A 39 -7.31 7.58 4.08
C THR A 39 -6.78 8.77 3.27
N TYR A 40 -7.57 9.29 2.33
CA TYR A 40 -7.22 10.48 1.55
C TYR A 40 -6.99 11.69 2.46
N ASN A 41 -7.94 12.02 3.35
CA ASN A 41 -7.83 13.15 4.28
C ASN A 41 -6.56 13.07 5.15
N ARG A 42 -6.18 11.88 5.57
CA ARG A 42 -4.92 11.63 6.31
C ARG A 42 -3.70 11.94 5.47
N LEU A 43 -3.67 11.48 4.22
CA LEU A 43 -2.55 11.74 3.30
C LEU A 43 -2.45 13.20 2.89
N ARG A 44 -3.58 13.91 2.78
CA ARG A 44 -3.59 15.36 2.53
C ARG A 44 -2.91 16.19 3.63
N LYS A 45 -2.83 15.67 4.85
CA LYS A 45 -2.09 16.33 5.95
C LYS A 45 -0.57 16.25 5.78
N ILE A 46 -0.07 15.45 4.86
CA ILE A 46 1.38 15.22 4.63
C ILE A 46 1.80 15.39 3.17
N SER A 47 0.85 15.65 2.25
CA SER A 47 1.13 15.77 0.81
C SER A 47 0.09 16.63 0.09
N THR A 48 0.38 16.98 -1.15
CA THR A 48 -0.56 17.65 -2.08
C THR A 48 -1.30 16.63 -2.93
N GLU A 49 -2.44 17.04 -3.55
CA GLU A 49 -3.25 16.18 -4.42
C GLU A 49 -2.45 15.60 -5.58
N ASP A 50 -1.56 16.40 -6.16
CA ASP A 50 -0.72 15.97 -7.30
C ASP A 50 0.19 14.78 -6.98
N HIS A 51 0.50 14.57 -5.71
CA HIS A 51 1.33 13.46 -5.24
C HIS A 51 0.53 12.30 -4.63
N ILE A 52 -0.81 12.34 -4.68
CA ILE A 52 -1.66 11.24 -4.24
C ILE A 52 -2.24 10.56 -5.48
N LEU A 53 -1.93 9.28 -5.66
CA LEU A 53 -2.45 8.43 -6.73
C LEU A 53 -3.39 7.38 -6.14
N VAL A 54 -4.36 6.94 -6.93
CA VAL A 54 -5.27 5.86 -6.54
C VAL A 54 -5.22 4.75 -7.56
N VAL A 55 -4.98 3.53 -7.09
CA VAL A 55 -5.06 2.32 -7.91
C VAL A 55 -6.38 1.63 -7.63
N ALA A 56 -7.18 1.41 -8.66
CA ALA A 56 -8.50 0.80 -8.55
C ALA A 56 -8.94 0.12 -9.84
N SER A 57 -9.92 -0.77 -9.74
CA SER A 57 -10.60 -1.30 -10.92
C SER A 57 -11.47 -0.23 -11.59
N LYS A 58 -11.76 -0.42 -12.87
CA LYS A 58 -12.66 0.46 -13.65
C LYS A 58 -14.02 0.64 -12.96
N GLU A 59 -14.57 -0.44 -12.40
CA GLU A 59 -15.84 -0.40 -11.65
C GLU A 59 -15.78 0.52 -10.43
N HIS A 60 -14.65 0.51 -9.68
CA HIS A 60 -14.49 1.30 -8.48
C HIS A 60 -14.13 2.76 -8.76
N SER A 61 -13.59 3.09 -9.91
CA SER A 61 -13.17 4.46 -10.26
C SER A 61 -14.31 5.47 -10.20
N ILE A 62 -15.54 5.06 -10.55
CA ILE A 62 -16.75 5.91 -10.48
C ILE A 62 -17.04 6.30 -9.04
N TYR A 63 -16.96 5.34 -8.09
CA TYR A 63 -17.19 5.58 -6.68
C TYR A 63 -16.08 6.45 -6.07
N ILE A 64 -14.82 6.20 -6.46
CA ILE A 64 -13.67 6.97 -5.99
C ILE A 64 -13.81 8.43 -6.41
N ASN A 65 -14.18 8.71 -7.64
CA ASN A 65 -14.38 10.08 -8.11
C ASN A 65 -15.49 10.83 -7.34
N LYS A 66 -16.50 10.10 -6.85
CA LYS A 66 -17.55 10.66 -5.99
C LYS A 66 -17.03 10.97 -4.57
N GLU A 67 -16.23 10.05 -4.02
CA GLU A 67 -15.73 10.15 -2.64
C GLU A 67 -14.56 11.12 -2.49
N ILE A 68 -13.68 11.21 -3.48
CA ILE A 68 -12.48 12.06 -3.48
C ILE A 68 -12.30 12.79 -4.81
N PRO A 69 -13.25 13.69 -5.17
CA PRO A 69 -13.23 14.42 -6.44
C PRO A 69 -12.03 15.37 -6.59
N GLU A 70 -11.33 15.66 -5.49
CA GLU A 70 -10.16 16.55 -5.47
C GLU A 70 -8.93 15.90 -6.12
N ILE A 71 -8.89 14.57 -6.27
CA ILE A 71 -7.76 13.91 -6.93
C ILE A 71 -7.83 14.15 -8.45
N PRO A 72 -6.76 14.67 -9.06
CA PRO A 72 -6.72 14.86 -10.51
C PRO A 72 -6.91 13.55 -11.28
N LYS A 73 -7.64 13.57 -12.39
CA LYS A 73 -7.87 12.36 -13.22
C LYS A 73 -6.58 11.65 -13.64
N LYS A 74 -5.50 12.39 -13.91
CA LYS A 74 -4.17 11.86 -14.24
C LYS A 74 -3.54 11.00 -13.13
N ASN A 75 -4.11 11.05 -11.91
CA ASN A 75 -3.66 10.31 -10.74
C ASN A 75 -4.50 9.05 -10.48
N TYR A 76 -5.48 8.77 -11.31
CA TYR A 76 -6.19 7.49 -11.30
C TYR A 76 -5.42 6.49 -12.14
N ILE A 77 -5.08 5.36 -11.55
CA ILE A 77 -4.44 4.22 -12.21
C ILE A 77 -5.48 3.09 -12.21
N ILE A 78 -5.94 2.72 -13.39
CA ILE A 78 -6.99 1.72 -13.54
C ILE A 78 -6.36 0.37 -13.80
N GLU A 79 -6.65 -0.59 -12.91
CA GLU A 79 -6.28 -1.99 -13.12
C GLU A 79 -7.27 -2.66 -14.08
N PRO A 80 -6.82 -3.37 -15.12
CA PRO A 80 -7.70 -4.07 -16.05
C PRO A 80 -8.40 -5.25 -15.36
N SER A 81 -7.69 -5.93 -14.47
CA SER A 81 -8.19 -7.06 -13.69
C SER A 81 -7.58 -7.12 -12.30
N ARG A 82 -8.28 -7.76 -11.35
CA ARG A 82 -7.79 -7.90 -9.97
C ARG A 82 -6.77 -9.04 -9.89
N LYS A 83 -5.48 -8.72 -9.90
CA LYS A 83 -4.37 -9.68 -9.83
C LYS A 83 -3.57 -9.60 -8.52
N ASN A 84 -4.20 -9.30 -7.38
CA ASN A 84 -3.57 -9.12 -6.08
C ASN A 84 -2.73 -7.83 -5.97
N THR A 85 -1.94 -7.73 -4.89
CA THR A 85 -1.26 -6.48 -4.49
C THR A 85 -0.02 -6.17 -5.31
N ALA A 86 0.77 -7.19 -5.71
CA ALA A 86 2.05 -6.96 -6.37
C ALA A 86 1.90 -6.30 -7.76
N PRO A 87 1.01 -6.75 -8.67
CA PRO A 87 0.76 -6.06 -9.95
C PRO A 87 0.27 -4.63 -9.77
N ALA A 88 -0.65 -4.38 -8.81
CA ALA A 88 -1.14 -3.04 -8.49
C ALA A 88 -0.01 -2.09 -8.06
N ILE A 89 0.89 -2.57 -7.21
CA ILE A 89 2.08 -1.83 -6.78
C ILE A 89 3.03 -1.60 -7.95
N GLY A 90 3.28 -2.61 -8.78
CA GLY A 90 4.14 -2.51 -9.95
C GLY A 90 3.64 -1.46 -10.93
N LEU A 91 2.35 -1.51 -11.26
CA LEU A 91 1.71 -0.53 -12.13
C LEU A 91 1.82 0.91 -11.56
N ALA A 92 1.55 1.08 -10.26
CA ALA A 92 1.73 2.38 -9.60
C ALA A 92 3.19 2.84 -9.62
N ALA A 93 4.14 1.91 -9.41
CA ALA A 93 5.57 2.22 -9.43
C ALA A 93 6.04 2.70 -10.82
N LEU A 94 5.51 2.12 -11.92
CA LEU A 94 5.80 2.60 -13.27
C LEU A 94 5.33 4.04 -13.47
N HIS A 95 4.10 4.37 -13.07
CA HIS A 95 3.56 5.73 -13.19
C HIS A 95 4.38 6.74 -12.36
N VAL A 96 4.82 6.34 -11.16
CA VAL A 96 5.66 7.18 -10.32
C VAL A 96 7.05 7.35 -10.93
N PHE A 97 7.68 6.25 -11.36
CA PHE A 97 9.01 6.24 -11.97
C PHE A 97 9.06 7.07 -13.27
N LYS A 98 8.02 7.01 -14.09
CA LYS A 98 7.89 7.82 -15.32
C LYS A 98 7.83 9.33 -15.02
N ARG A 99 7.27 9.72 -13.86
CA ARG A 99 7.19 11.13 -13.42
C ARG A 99 8.49 11.62 -12.77
N ASP A 100 9.13 10.76 -11.99
CA ASP A 100 10.37 11.03 -11.26
C ASP A 100 11.06 9.70 -10.93
N SER A 101 12.18 9.43 -11.61
CA SER A 101 12.94 8.18 -11.47
C SER A 101 13.55 7.96 -10.07
N GLU A 102 13.76 9.03 -9.31
CA GLU A 102 14.27 8.96 -7.93
C GLU A 102 13.18 9.03 -6.87
N ALA A 103 11.91 9.09 -7.30
CA ALA A 103 10.79 9.26 -6.39
C ALA A 103 10.68 8.14 -5.35
N ILE A 104 10.42 8.57 -4.12
CA ILE A 104 9.94 7.70 -3.06
C ILE A 104 8.42 7.57 -3.19
N MET A 105 7.92 6.36 -3.05
CA MET A 105 6.49 6.09 -2.99
C MET A 105 6.11 5.39 -1.69
N GLY A 106 4.98 5.78 -1.13
CA GLY A 106 4.32 5.08 -0.03
C GLY A 106 3.04 4.45 -0.53
N VAL A 107 2.79 3.21 -0.14
CA VAL A 107 1.61 2.44 -0.53
C VAL A 107 0.72 2.25 0.69
N TYR A 108 -0.57 2.55 0.56
CA TYR A 108 -1.53 2.56 1.65
C TYR A 108 -2.81 1.82 1.26
N PRO A 109 -3.27 0.85 2.06
CA PRO A 109 -4.60 0.29 1.89
C PRO A 109 -5.69 1.36 2.09
N ALA A 110 -6.71 1.34 1.24
CA ALA A 110 -7.84 2.27 1.33
C ALA A 110 -8.79 2.00 2.50
N ASP A 111 -8.59 0.88 3.20
CA ASP A 111 -9.53 0.31 4.17
C ASP A 111 -8.98 0.26 5.61
N HIS A 112 -8.00 1.09 5.93
CA HIS A 112 -7.43 1.21 7.26
C HIS A 112 -7.97 2.40 8.04
N ILE A 113 -8.38 2.14 9.27
CA ILE A 113 -8.71 3.17 10.26
C ILE A 113 -7.47 3.41 11.12
N ILE A 114 -6.97 4.63 11.10
CA ILE A 114 -5.81 5.06 11.90
C ILE A 114 -6.26 6.29 12.70
N MET A 115 -6.25 6.18 14.03
CA MET A 115 -6.82 7.20 14.92
C MET A 115 -5.84 8.34 15.24
N GLU A 116 -4.52 8.06 15.18
CA GLU A 116 -3.48 9.00 15.62
C GLU A 116 -2.73 9.61 14.42
N ASP A 117 -3.28 10.64 13.81
CA ASP A 117 -2.70 11.30 12.63
C ASP A 117 -1.29 11.86 12.88
N THR A 118 -1.04 12.44 14.06
CA THR A 118 0.28 12.99 14.41
C THR A 118 1.34 11.89 14.48
N LYS A 119 0.99 10.75 15.07
CA LYS A 119 1.87 9.58 15.13
C LYS A 119 2.09 8.98 13.76
N PHE A 120 1.03 8.87 12.96
CA PHE A 120 1.13 8.45 11.56
C PHE A 120 2.10 9.33 10.78
N LYS A 121 1.93 10.66 10.81
CA LYS A 121 2.83 11.62 10.17
C LYS A 121 4.28 11.43 10.59
N THR A 122 4.53 11.27 11.88
CA THR A 122 5.88 11.05 12.43
C THR A 122 6.49 9.75 11.91
N ILE A 123 5.73 8.66 11.88
CA ILE A 123 6.20 7.34 11.40
C ILE A 123 6.50 7.39 9.91
N ILE A 124 5.61 7.97 9.08
CA ILE A 124 5.82 8.08 7.63
C ILE A 124 7.02 9.00 7.33
N GLY A 125 7.19 10.09 8.08
CA GLY A 125 8.35 10.96 7.95
C GLY A 125 9.68 10.25 8.22
N ARG A 126 9.75 9.43 9.28
CA ARG A 126 10.93 8.59 9.58
C ARG A 126 11.18 7.52 8.51
N ALA A 127 10.11 6.87 8.05
CA ALA A 127 10.21 5.88 6.99
C ALA A 127 10.75 6.50 5.69
N ARG A 128 10.26 7.68 5.32
CA ARG A 128 10.78 8.47 4.20
C ARG A 128 12.27 8.77 4.37
N GLN A 129 12.68 9.32 5.50
CA GLN A 129 14.09 9.64 5.80
C GLN A 129 15.00 8.40 5.68
N MET A 130 14.55 7.25 6.18
CA MET A 130 15.30 5.99 6.07
C MET A 130 15.51 5.57 4.62
N VAL A 131 14.47 5.65 3.78
CA VAL A 131 14.54 5.30 2.35
C VAL A 131 15.36 6.32 1.53
N GLU A 132 15.39 7.58 1.95
CA GLU A 132 16.27 8.61 1.36
C GLU A 132 17.75 8.29 1.61
N GLN A 133 18.07 7.83 2.82
CA GLN A 133 19.47 7.58 3.23
C GLN A 133 19.98 6.19 2.81
N LYS A 134 19.12 5.19 2.73
CA LYS A 134 19.50 3.80 2.45
C LYS A 134 18.57 3.18 1.42
N THR A 135 19.14 2.45 0.47
CA THR A 135 18.36 1.60 -0.44
C THR A 135 17.72 0.48 0.35
N SER A 136 16.41 0.58 0.60
CA SER A 136 15.68 -0.40 1.39
C SER A 136 14.20 -0.46 1.03
N LEU A 137 13.60 -1.63 1.22
CA LEU A 137 12.15 -1.82 1.25
C LEU A 137 11.71 -1.72 2.72
N LEU A 138 10.73 -0.89 3.00
CA LEU A 138 10.27 -0.60 4.35
C LEU A 138 8.78 -0.92 4.48
N THR A 139 8.39 -1.57 5.57
CA THR A 139 6.99 -1.82 5.91
C THR A 139 6.68 -1.33 7.32
N ILE A 140 5.43 -0.96 7.56
CA ILE A 140 4.97 -0.53 8.87
C ILE A 140 4.40 -1.72 9.63
N GLY A 141 5.04 -2.04 10.76
CA GLY A 141 4.57 -3.07 11.69
C GLY A 141 3.65 -2.49 12.76
N ILE A 142 2.63 -3.25 13.14
CA ILE A 142 1.67 -2.91 14.19
C ILE A 142 1.83 -3.92 15.32
N LYS A 143 1.93 -3.43 16.57
CA LYS A 143 2.06 -4.31 17.74
C LYS A 143 0.81 -5.17 17.88
N PRO A 144 0.93 -6.52 17.90
CA PRO A 144 -0.21 -7.40 18.09
C PRO A 144 -0.83 -7.23 19.47
N THR A 145 -2.16 -7.24 19.52
CA THR A 145 -2.93 -7.22 20.78
C THR A 145 -3.64 -8.54 21.06
N TYR A 146 -3.71 -9.43 20.05
CA TYR A 146 -4.28 -10.77 20.13
C TYR A 146 -3.69 -11.66 19.02
N PRO A 147 -3.83 -13.01 19.09
CA PRO A 147 -3.29 -13.92 18.09
C PRO A 147 -4.20 -14.00 16.84
N ALA A 148 -4.15 -12.96 15.99
CA ALA A 148 -4.93 -12.90 14.77
C ALA A 148 -4.44 -13.92 13.74
N THR A 149 -5.34 -14.71 13.17
CA THR A 149 -5.04 -15.67 12.09
C THR A 149 -5.28 -15.10 10.69
N GLY A 150 -5.91 -13.92 10.61
CA GLY A 150 -6.23 -13.26 9.34
C GLY A 150 -5.20 -12.22 8.87
N TYR A 151 -4.10 -12.03 9.61
CA TYR A 151 -3.06 -11.04 9.32
C TYR A 151 -1.72 -11.71 9.01
N GLY A 152 -0.91 -11.02 8.20
CA GLY A 152 0.51 -11.33 8.06
C GLY A 152 1.27 -10.86 9.31
N TYR A 153 2.32 -11.59 9.66
CA TYR A 153 3.23 -11.26 10.76
C TYR A 153 4.63 -11.00 10.22
N ILE A 154 5.31 -10.04 10.84
CA ILE A 154 6.68 -9.65 10.53
C ILE A 154 7.54 -9.95 11.74
N GLN A 155 8.48 -10.90 11.63
CA GLN A 155 9.51 -11.06 12.65
C GLN A 155 10.59 -10.02 12.44
N TYR A 156 10.93 -9.30 13.50
CA TYR A 156 11.97 -8.28 13.48
C TYR A 156 13.09 -8.59 14.47
N ASP A 157 14.31 -8.07 14.18
CA ASP A 157 15.45 -8.26 15.04
C ASP A 157 15.50 -7.16 16.11
N ILE A 158 14.98 -7.46 17.31
CA ILE A 158 14.96 -6.54 18.44
C ILE A 158 16.37 -6.17 18.93
N ARG A 159 17.37 -7.03 18.69
CA ARG A 159 18.76 -6.83 19.12
C ARG A 159 19.55 -5.96 18.14
N LYS A 160 19.27 -6.07 16.85
CA LYS A 160 19.92 -5.27 15.80
C LYS A 160 19.13 -3.98 15.56
N LYS A 161 19.30 -3.03 16.48
CA LYS A 161 18.76 -1.67 16.31
C LYS A 161 19.43 -1.04 15.09
N THR A 162 18.65 -0.35 14.27
CA THR A 162 19.20 0.55 13.25
C THR A 162 19.59 1.87 13.92
N GLU A 163 20.30 2.73 13.19
CA GLU A 163 20.64 4.08 13.65
C GLU A 163 19.40 4.95 13.91
N MET A 164 18.27 4.60 13.28
CA MET A 164 17.01 5.31 13.42
C MET A 164 16.09 4.63 14.43
N LYS A 165 15.70 5.36 15.48
CA LYS A 165 14.80 4.85 16.52
C LYS A 165 13.46 4.37 15.94
N GLY A 166 13.08 3.13 16.27
CA GLY A 166 11.81 2.52 15.85
C GLY A 166 11.88 1.85 14.46
N VAL A 167 13.06 1.80 13.85
CA VAL A 167 13.31 1.06 12.61
C VAL A 167 14.14 -0.18 12.94
N TYR A 168 13.71 -1.34 12.44
CA TYR A 168 14.30 -2.65 12.73
C TYR A 168 14.55 -3.42 11.44
N LYS A 169 15.51 -4.34 11.47
CA LYS A 169 15.69 -5.29 10.37
C LYS A 169 14.62 -6.37 10.44
N VAL A 170 13.98 -6.65 9.32
CA VAL A 170 13.06 -7.79 9.18
C VAL A 170 13.88 -9.06 9.08
N LYS A 171 13.47 -10.10 9.81
CA LYS A 171 14.01 -11.46 9.71
C LYS A 171 13.20 -12.30 8.73
N THR A 172 11.89 -12.30 8.89
CA THR A 172 10.98 -13.09 8.05
C THR A 172 9.56 -12.53 8.06
N PHE A 173 8.76 -13.00 7.11
CA PHE A 173 7.32 -12.82 7.05
C PHE A 173 6.63 -14.16 7.24
N ALA A 174 5.49 -14.16 7.95
CA ALA A 174 4.59 -15.29 8.06
C ALA A 174 3.17 -14.83 7.71
N GLU A 175 2.59 -15.41 6.69
CA GLU A 175 1.26 -15.00 6.20
C GLU A 175 0.19 -15.88 6.83
N LYS A 176 -0.77 -15.28 7.53
CA LYS A 176 -1.98 -15.90 8.09
C LYS A 176 -1.71 -17.24 8.80
N PRO A 177 -0.93 -17.22 9.90
CA PRO A 177 -0.58 -18.45 10.62
C PRO A 177 -1.80 -19.09 11.27
N GLU A 178 -1.70 -20.38 11.58
CA GLU A 178 -2.66 -21.06 12.43
C GLU A 178 -2.63 -20.48 13.85
N LYS A 179 -3.73 -20.68 14.62
CA LYS A 179 -3.94 -20.08 15.93
C LYS A 179 -2.78 -20.35 16.90
N ALA A 180 -2.34 -21.60 17.01
CA ALA A 180 -1.24 -22.00 17.90
C ALA A 180 0.08 -21.29 17.55
N THR A 181 0.35 -21.05 16.26
CA THR A 181 1.52 -20.33 15.79
C THR A 181 1.38 -18.82 16.05
N ALA A 182 0.18 -18.26 15.82
CA ALA A 182 -0.11 -16.86 16.12
C ALA A 182 0.06 -16.54 17.63
N GLU A 183 -0.37 -17.45 18.51
CA GLU A 183 -0.18 -17.33 19.96
C GLU A 183 1.30 -17.31 20.33
N LYS A 184 2.13 -18.17 19.73
CA LYS A 184 3.59 -18.17 19.92
C LYS A 184 4.20 -16.85 19.45
N PHE A 185 3.76 -16.31 18.32
CA PHE A 185 4.25 -15.04 17.79
C PHE A 185 3.96 -13.87 18.73
N VAL A 186 2.72 -13.79 19.24
CA VAL A 186 2.34 -12.72 20.18
C VAL A 186 3.12 -12.84 21.49
N ASN A 187 3.24 -14.05 22.04
CA ASN A 187 3.91 -14.29 23.32
C ASN A 187 5.43 -14.06 23.25
N SER A 188 6.06 -14.27 22.08
CA SER A 188 7.49 -14.03 21.92
C SER A 188 7.88 -12.56 21.99
N GLY A 189 6.97 -11.65 21.66
CA GLY A 189 7.24 -10.21 21.54
C GLY A 189 8.15 -9.81 20.38
N GLU A 190 8.55 -10.76 19.51
CA GLU A 190 9.43 -10.52 18.35
C GLU A 190 8.66 -10.29 17.05
N PHE A 191 7.33 -10.31 17.07
CA PHE A 191 6.50 -10.19 15.88
C PHE A 191 5.59 -8.97 15.94
N LEU A 192 5.40 -8.35 14.78
CA LEU A 192 4.42 -7.31 14.51
C LEU A 192 3.44 -7.80 13.44
N TRP A 193 2.21 -7.33 13.45
CA TRP A 193 1.35 -7.50 12.30
C TRP A 193 1.86 -6.68 11.11
N ASN A 194 1.79 -7.23 9.92
CA ASN A 194 2.02 -6.48 8.70
C ASN A 194 0.87 -5.48 8.50
N GLY A 195 1.16 -4.20 8.65
CA GLY A 195 0.18 -3.12 8.45
C GLY A 195 -0.17 -2.86 6.98
N GLY A 196 0.42 -3.58 6.02
CA GLY A 196 0.14 -3.37 4.59
C GLY A 196 0.53 -1.98 4.06
N ILE A 197 1.25 -1.20 4.85
CA ILE A 197 1.80 0.10 4.45
C ILE A 197 3.27 -0.10 4.13
N PHE A 198 3.69 0.29 2.92
CA PHE A 198 5.04 0.09 2.41
C PHE A 198 5.63 1.40 1.92
N ILE A 199 6.94 1.59 2.12
CA ILE A 199 7.65 2.77 1.65
C ILE A 199 8.98 2.35 1.03
N TRP A 200 9.27 2.83 -0.18
CA TRP A 200 10.50 2.57 -0.94
C TRP A 200 10.68 3.57 -2.09
N LYS A 201 11.82 3.54 -2.77
CA LYS A 201 11.97 4.20 -4.07
C LYS A 201 11.27 3.38 -5.15
N ALA A 202 10.55 4.04 -6.06
CA ALA A 202 9.84 3.37 -7.17
C ALA A 202 10.79 2.48 -7.99
N LYS A 203 11.98 2.96 -8.31
CA LYS A 203 12.99 2.18 -9.03
C LYS A 203 13.42 0.90 -8.31
N ILE A 204 13.45 0.91 -6.98
CA ILE A 204 13.91 -0.24 -6.20
C ILE A 204 12.87 -1.34 -6.21
N ILE A 205 11.60 -1.04 -6.00
CA ILE A 205 10.56 -2.09 -6.08
C ILE A 205 10.45 -2.68 -7.49
N LEU A 206 10.64 -1.89 -8.54
CA LEU A 206 10.68 -2.40 -9.91
C LEU A 206 11.88 -3.34 -10.13
N LEU A 207 13.06 -3.00 -9.58
CA LEU A 207 14.23 -3.86 -9.64
C LEU A 207 14.03 -5.19 -8.87
N GLU A 208 13.41 -5.13 -7.70
CA GLU A 208 13.06 -6.34 -6.93
C GLU A 208 12.06 -7.22 -7.68
N MET A 209 11.06 -6.61 -8.34
CA MET A 209 10.13 -7.35 -9.21
C MET A 209 10.84 -7.99 -10.39
N LYS A 210 11.82 -7.32 -11.00
CA LYS A 210 12.65 -7.90 -12.04
C LYS A 210 13.38 -9.17 -11.56
N THR A 211 13.90 -9.13 -10.33
CA THR A 211 14.70 -10.21 -9.76
C THR A 211 13.85 -11.38 -9.31
N PHE A 212 12.72 -11.11 -8.62
CA PHE A 212 11.93 -12.13 -7.92
C PHE A 212 10.59 -12.47 -8.59
N MET A 213 10.14 -11.65 -9.54
CA MET A 213 8.88 -11.82 -10.28
C MET A 213 9.07 -11.49 -11.76
N PRO A 214 9.96 -12.20 -12.49
CA PRO A 214 10.37 -11.83 -13.84
C PRO A 214 9.21 -11.78 -14.84
N GLU A 215 8.22 -12.65 -14.74
CA GLU A 215 7.03 -12.65 -15.60
C GLU A 215 6.19 -11.38 -15.41
N LEU A 216 6.00 -10.97 -14.14
CA LEU A 216 5.33 -9.71 -13.85
C LEU A 216 6.13 -8.52 -14.39
N HIS A 217 7.44 -8.53 -14.20
CA HIS A 217 8.30 -7.45 -14.69
C HIS A 217 8.22 -7.31 -16.21
N GLN A 218 8.23 -8.41 -16.96
CA GLN A 218 8.09 -8.39 -18.41
C GLN A 218 6.78 -7.72 -18.87
N SER A 219 5.67 -8.04 -18.19
CA SER A 219 4.40 -7.37 -18.45
C SER A 219 4.45 -5.87 -18.12
N LEU A 220 5.10 -5.52 -17.01
CA LEU A 220 5.29 -4.12 -16.60
C LEU A 220 6.15 -3.33 -17.58
N ASP A 221 7.20 -3.92 -18.17
CA ASP A 221 8.04 -3.27 -19.18
C ASP A 221 7.23 -2.89 -20.44
N ALA A 222 6.37 -3.80 -20.93
CA ALA A 222 5.50 -3.52 -22.06
C ALA A 222 4.52 -2.36 -21.75
N ILE A 223 3.99 -2.33 -20.52
CA ILE A 223 3.12 -1.24 -20.07
C ILE A 223 3.90 0.08 -19.96
N TYR A 224 5.15 0.05 -19.46
CA TYR A 224 5.98 1.24 -19.30
C TYR A 224 6.20 1.98 -20.61
N ASP A 225 6.50 1.27 -21.69
CA ASP A 225 6.70 1.84 -23.02
C ASP A 225 5.41 2.47 -23.55
N ALA A 226 4.25 1.90 -23.21
CA ALA A 226 2.94 2.38 -23.63
C ALA A 226 2.42 3.56 -22.81
N ILE A 227 2.91 3.80 -21.58
CA ILE A 227 2.45 4.92 -20.73
C ILE A 227 2.55 6.24 -21.51
N SER A 228 1.48 7.00 -21.54
CA SER A 228 1.33 8.28 -22.25
C SER A 228 1.21 8.16 -23.77
N THR A 229 0.95 6.97 -24.29
CA THR A 229 0.63 6.73 -25.71
C THR A 229 -0.82 6.23 -25.86
N SER A 230 -1.33 6.20 -27.07
CA SER A 230 -2.64 5.59 -27.40
C SER A 230 -2.67 4.07 -27.20
N GLN A 231 -1.52 3.41 -27.03
CA GLN A 231 -1.38 1.97 -26.84
C GLN A 231 -1.53 1.55 -25.35
N TYR A 232 -1.66 2.50 -24.43
CA TYR A 232 -1.65 2.20 -22.99
C TYR A 232 -2.78 1.24 -22.57
N GLU A 233 -4.02 1.49 -23.03
CA GLU A 233 -5.17 0.59 -22.71
C GLU A 233 -4.98 -0.82 -23.28
N ILE A 234 -4.34 -0.95 -24.45
CA ILE A 234 -4.04 -2.24 -25.08
C ILE A 234 -2.95 -2.98 -24.30
N ALA A 235 -1.94 -2.27 -23.81
CA ALA A 235 -0.85 -2.85 -23.05
C ALA A 235 -1.26 -3.29 -21.63
N LEU A 236 -2.37 -2.79 -21.12
CA LEU A 236 -2.92 -3.20 -19.82
C LEU A 236 -3.64 -4.56 -19.88
N ASP A 237 -4.21 -4.96 -21.01
CA ASP A 237 -4.93 -6.22 -21.22
C ASP A 237 -3.97 -7.40 -21.39
#